data_8a4ec3e4f3a1be6531f7828d09355751
#
_entry.id   8a4ec3e4f3a1be6531f7828d09355751
#
_cell.length_a   1.000
_cell.length_b   1.000
_cell.length_c   1.000
_cell.angle_alpha   90.00
_cell.angle_beta   90.00
_cell.angle_gamma   90.00
#
_symmetry.space_group_name_H-M   'P 1'
#
loop_
_entity.id
_entity.type
_entity.pdbx_description
1 polymer ?
#
loop_
_entity_poly.entity_id
_entity_poly.type
_entity_poly.pdbx_seq_one_letter_code
_entity_poly.pdbx_strand_id
1 'polypeptide(L)'
;MQFGGFDWDSGNLPKCLGHGVSLAQIEALFRGDVYIVRDSVVGRERRTLAFGFGAGRWIFCVFTWRGDRIRPLSVRFMHDKEVKRYVEEISRLEER
;
A
#
# COMPACT_ATOMS: atom_id res chain seq x y z
N MET A 1 -8.94 -5.03 -6.16
CA MET A 1 -9.59 -4.08 -5.23
C MET A 1 -10.33 -3.03 -6.02
N GLN A 2 -11.58 -2.76 -5.67
CA GLN A 2 -12.38 -1.73 -6.35
C GLN A 2 -12.33 -0.42 -5.57
N PHE A 3 -12.05 0.68 -6.25
CA PHE A 3 -11.97 2.00 -5.65
C PHE A 3 -12.19 3.08 -6.71
N GLY A 4 -12.64 4.26 -6.28
CA GLY A 4 -13.00 5.37 -7.18
C GLY A 4 -11.87 6.33 -7.52
N GLY A 5 -10.64 6.01 -7.17
CA GLY A 5 -9.47 6.84 -7.41
C GLY A 5 -8.68 7.11 -6.14
N PHE A 6 -7.80 8.10 -6.19
CA PHE A 6 -6.91 8.46 -5.09
C PHE A 6 -7.25 9.83 -4.54
N ASP A 7 -7.06 10.00 -3.25
CA ASP A 7 -7.22 11.26 -2.55
C ASP A 7 -5.83 11.81 -2.20
N TRP A 8 -5.33 12.72 -3.02
CA TRP A 8 -4.05 13.37 -2.86
C TRP A 8 -4.22 14.84 -2.53
N ASP A 9 -3.47 15.32 -1.55
CA ASP A 9 -3.36 16.75 -1.25
C ASP A 9 -2.01 17.05 -0.58
N SER A 10 -1.81 18.29 -0.13
CA SER A 10 -0.56 18.70 0.53
C SER A 10 -0.34 17.99 1.88
N GLY A 11 -1.38 17.37 2.43
CA GLY A 11 -1.29 16.66 3.70
C GLY A 11 -0.70 15.25 3.58
N ASN A 12 -0.74 14.63 2.40
CA ASN A 12 -0.23 13.28 2.23
C ASN A 12 0.77 13.10 1.09
N LEU A 13 0.66 13.85 0.00
CA LEU A 13 1.50 13.64 -1.18
C LEU A 13 3.00 13.78 -0.90
N PRO A 14 3.48 14.87 -0.26
CA PRO A 14 4.92 14.99 0.02
C PRO A 14 5.45 13.89 0.92
N LYS A 15 4.68 13.47 1.91
CA LYS A 15 5.06 12.37 2.83
C LYS A 15 5.22 11.05 2.08
N CYS A 16 4.28 10.74 1.19
CA CYS A 16 4.32 9.49 0.44
C CYS A 16 5.47 9.45 -0.57
N LEU A 17 5.87 10.58 -1.12
CA LEU A 17 6.99 10.67 -2.07
C LEU A 17 8.35 10.74 -1.37
N GLY A 18 8.37 10.97 -0.05
CA GLY A 18 9.60 11.22 0.70
C GLY A 18 10.55 10.02 0.82
N HIS A 19 10.10 8.81 0.52
CA HIS A 19 10.91 7.59 0.60
C HIS A 19 11.30 7.03 -0.77
N GLY A 20 11.20 7.84 -1.81
CA GLY A 20 11.67 7.48 -3.14
C GLY A 20 10.69 6.68 -4.00
N VAL A 21 9.50 6.35 -3.49
CA VAL A 21 8.47 5.71 -4.29
C VAL A 21 7.77 6.77 -5.14
N SER A 22 7.66 6.53 -6.44
CA SER A 22 7.02 7.48 -7.34
C SER A 22 5.49 7.41 -7.24
N LEU A 23 4.82 8.49 -7.64
CA LEU A 23 3.37 8.53 -7.73
C LEU A 23 2.84 7.39 -8.61
N ALA A 24 3.47 7.17 -9.76
CA ALA A 24 3.09 6.10 -10.68
C ALA A 24 3.21 4.71 -10.03
N GLN A 25 4.26 4.48 -9.23
CA GLN A 25 4.43 3.22 -8.51
C GLN A 25 3.36 3.02 -7.43
N ILE A 26 3.02 4.07 -6.70
CA ILE A 26 1.97 4.00 -5.67
C ILE A 26 0.63 3.64 -6.32
N GLU A 27 0.28 4.32 -7.39
CA GLU A 27 -0.98 4.06 -8.10
C GLU A 27 -1.01 2.67 -8.74
N ALA A 28 0.12 2.22 -9.28
CA ALA A 28 0.25 0.89 -9.86
C ALA A 28 0.04 -0.23 -8.82
N LEU A 29 0.50 -0.01 -7.59
CA LEU A 29 0.30 -0.96 -6.49
C LEU A 29 -1.18 -1.28 -6.31
N PHE A 30 -2.03 -0.27 -6.25
CA PHE A 30 -3.46 -0.45 -5.99
C PHE A 30 -4.25 -0.96 -7.20
N ARG A 31 -3.69 -0.90 -8.40
CA ARG A 31 -4.30 -1.47 -9.61
C ARG A 31 -3.98 -2.95 -9.77
N GLY A 32 -2.97 -3.45 -9.06
CA GLY A 32 -2.62 -4.86 -9.02
C GLY A 32 -3.23 -5.57 -7.82
N ASP A 33 -2.64 -6.69 -7.44
CA ASP A 33 -3.05 -7.44 -6.26
C ASP A 33 -2.52 -6.76 -5.00
N VAL A 34 -3.43 -6.45 -4.10
CA VAL A 34 -3.11 -5.82 -2.82
C VAL A 34 -3.34 -6.83 -1.71
N TYR A 35 -2.33 -6.99 -0.86
CA TYR A 35 -2.35 -7.93 0.26
C TYR A 35 -2.41 -7.15 1.57
N ILE A 36 -3.46 -7.39 2.36
CA ILE A 36 -3.67 -6.69 3.62
C ILE A 36 -2.88 -7.40 4.73
N VAL A 37 -2.03 -6.64 5.41
CA VAL A 37 -1.24 -7.15 6.55
C VAL A 37 -1.98 -6.90 7.85
N ARG A 38 -2.52 -5.71 8.02
CA ARG A 38 -3.14 -5.30 9.28
C ARG A 38 -4.08 -4.13 9.06
N ASP A 39 -5.22 -4.19 9.76
CA ASP A 39 -6.10 -3.04 9.94
C ASP A 39 -5.97 -2.56 11.39
N SER A 40 -5.98 -1.25 11.59
CA SER A 40 -5.99 -0.63 12.90
C SER A 40 -6.87 0.61 12.89
N VAL A 41 -7.31 1.01 14.08
CA VAL A 41 -8.10 2.24 14.25
C VAL A 41 -7.28 3.22 15.09
N VAL A 42 -7.07 4.42 14.55
CA VAL A 42 -6.37 5.50 15.25
C VAL A 42 -7.39 6.64 15.39
N GLY A 43 -7.89 6.85 16.61
CA GLY A 43 -9.02 7.74 16.82
C GLY A 43 -10.29 7.17 16.17
N ARG A 44 -10.82 7.85 15.16
CA ARG A 44 -11.97 7.40 14.37
C ARG A 44 -11.59 6.93 12.97
N GLU A 45 -10.28 6.93 12.68
CA GLU A 45 -9.79 6.62 11.35
C GLU A 45 -9.29 5.18 11.28
N ARG A 46 -9.82 4.43 10.33
CA ARG A 46 -9.33 3.09 10.01
C ARG A 46 -8.10 3.24 9.12
N ARG A 47 -6.98 2.68 9.55
CA ARG A 47 -5.74 2.64 8.79
C ARG A 47 -5.40 1.21 8.44
N THR A 48 -5.11 0.98 7.17
CA THR A 48 -4.79 -0.35 6.64
C THR A 48 -3.33 -0.37 6.19
N LEU A 49 -2.58 -1.34 6.69
CA LEU A 49 -1.24 -1.65 6.18
C LEU A 49 -1.37 -2.72 5.13
N ALA A 50 -0.90 -2.43 3.94
CA ALA A 50 -0.96 -3.33 2.80
C ALA A 50 0.35 -3.34 2.04
N PHE A 51 0.53 -4.32 1.18
CA PHE A 51 1.65 -4.34 0.26
C PHE A 51 1.23 -4.92 -1.08
N GLY A 52 2.02 -4.65 -2.10
CA GLY A 52 1.82 -5.17 -3.43
C GLY A 52 3.01 -4.85 -4.31
N PHE A 53 2.95 -5.33 -5.55
CA PHE A 53 3.99 -5.10 -6.54
C PHE A 53 3.56 -3.96 -7.46
N GLY A 54 4.25 -2.84 -7.38
CA GLY A 54 3.94 -1.65 -8.17
C GLY A 54 5.12 -1.25 -9.07
N ALA A 55 4.95 -1.38 -10.38
CA ALA A 55 5.92 -0.92 -11.38
C ALA A 55 7.37 -1.38 -11.09
N GLY A 56 7.54 -2.68 -10.88
CA GLY A 56 8.86 -3.31 -10.78
C GLY A 56 9.38 -3.55 -9.36
N ARG A 57 8.66 -3.10 -8.33
CA ARG A 57 9.13 -3.28 -6.94
C ARG A 57 7.98 -3.59 -5.99
N TRP A 58 8.32 -4.30 -4.91
CA TRP A 58 7.40 -4.53 -3.81
C TRP A 58 7.35 -3.32 -2.89
N ILE A 59 6.14 -2.89 -2.53
CA ILE A 59 5.88 -1.63 -1.84
C ILE A 59 4.93 -1.88 -0.66
N PHE A 60 5.25 -1.31 0.50
CA PHE A 60 4.33 -1.18 1.62
C PHE A 60 3.61 0.17 1.56
N CYS A 61 2.33 0.15 1.89
CA CYS A 61 1.53 1.37 1.99
C CYS A 61 0.58 1.29 3.19
N VAL A 62 0.59 2.34 4.01
CA VAL A 62 -0.47 2.58 4.99
C VAL A 62 -1.44 3.55 4.34
N PHE A 63 -2.71 3.18 4.31
CA PHE A 63 -3.73 4.04 3.70
C PHE A 63 -5.02 4.03 4.52
N THR A 64 -5.86 5.02 4.24
CA THR A 64 -7.22 5.10 4.73
C THR A 64 -8.18 5.34 3.56
N TRP A 65 -9.46 5.26 3.83
CA TRP A 65 -10.51 5.53 2.84
C TRP A 65 -11.09 6.92 3.04
N ARG A 66 -11.35 7.61 1.93
CA ARG A 66 -12.14 8.84 1.88
C ARG A 66 -13.30 8.58 0.92
N GLY A 67 -14.45 8.14 1.46
CA GLY A 67 -15.51 7.61 0.61
C GLY A 67 -15.01 6.36 -0.11
N ASP A 68 -15.11 6.35 -1.44
CA ASP A 68 -14.61 5.27 -2.29
C ASP A 68 -13.16 5.48 -2.76
N ARG A 69 -12.49 6.54 -2.31
CA ARG A 69 -11.13 6.87 -2.70
C ARG A 69 -10.12 6.38 -1.69
N ILE A 70 -8.99 5.91 -2.19
CA ILE A 70 -7.84 5.52 -1.39
C ILE A 70 -7.01 6.77 -1.08
N ARG A 71 -6.76 7.00 0.21
CA ARG A 71 -5.87 8.07 0.68
C ARG A 71 -4.61 7.45 1.26
N PRO A 72 -3.52 7.37 0.49
CA PRO A 72 -2.24 6.90 1.02
C PRO A 72 -1.71 7.85 2.09
N LEU A 73 -1.18 7.30 3.17
CA LEU A 73 -0.66 8.05 4.31
C LEU A 73 0.85 7.91 4.45
N SER A 74 1.37 6.71 4.15
CA SER A 74 2.80 6.41 4.24
C SER A 74 3.12 5.31 3.22
N VAL A 75 4.20 5.49 2.46
CA VAL A 75 4.60 4.55 1.41
C VAL A 75 6.10 4.37 1.45
N ARG A 76 6.56 3.13 1.36
CA ARG A 76 7.98 2.82 1.21
C ARG A 76 8.20 1.52 0.46
N PHE A 77 9.38 1.34 -0.08
CA PHE A 77 9.76 0.05 -0.64
C PHE A 77 9.92 -0.99 0.46
N MET A 78 9.57 -2.24 0.15
CA MET A 78 9.83 -3.36 1.05
C MET A 78 11.32 -3.68 1.05
N HIS A 79 11.85 -4.04 2.23
CA HIS A 79 13.21 -4.57 2.35
C HIS A 79 13.24 -6.04 1.93
N ASP A 80 14.41 -6.55 1.55
CA ASP A 80 14.57 -7.94 1.10
C ASP A 80 14.04 -8.96 2.11
N LYS A 81 14.27 -8.73 3.40
CA LYS A 81 13.76 -9.60 4.47
C LYS A 81 12.23 -9.61 4.53
N GLU A 82 11.61 -8.47 4.26
CA GLU A 82 10.17 -8.35 4.24
C GLU A 82 9.57 -9.04 3.01
N VAL A 83 10.21 -8.90 1.87
CA VAL A 83 9.81 -9.61 0.65
C VAL A 83 9.82 -11.11 0.90
N LYS A 84 10.88 -11.63 1.49
CA LYS A 84 10.98 -13.06 1.84
C LYS A 84 9.88 -13.47 2.80
N ARG A 85 9.63 -12.69 3.83
CA ARG A 85 8.65 -13.01 4.86
C ARG A 85 7.22 -13.01 4.33
N TYR A 86 6.82 -11.99 3.60
CA TYR A 86 5.44 -11.79 3.17
C TYR A 86 5.12 -12.42 1.83
N VAL A 87 5.98 -12.25 0.85
CA VAL A 87 5.73 -12.73 -0.51
C VAL A 87 5.84 -14.26 -0.60
N GLU A 88 6.84 -14.83 0.05
CA GLU A 88 6.97 -16.29 0.12
C GLU A 88 5.82 -16.94 0.88
N GLU A 89 5.32 -16.26 1.92
CA GLU A 89 4.15 -16.74 2.67
C GLU A 89 2.91 -16.80 1.78
N ILE A 90 2.68 -15.78 0.96
CA ILE A 90 1.58 -15.76 0.00
C ILE A 90 1.72 -16.90 -1.00
N SER A 91 2.91 -17.09 -1.56
CA SER A 91 3.18 -18.17 -2.52
C SER A 91 2.85 -19.53 -1.91
N ARG A 92 3.21 -19.74 -0.65
CA ARG A 92 2.90 -20.97 0.08
C ARG A 92 1.40 -21.18 0.26
N LEU A 93 0.66 -20.11 0.58
CA LEU A 93 -0.79 -20.18 0.76
C LEU A 93 -1.52 -20.45 -0.57
N GLU A 94 -1.04 -19.89 -1.66
CA GLU A 94 -1.61 -20.07 -2.99
C GLU A 94 -1.37 -21.49 -3.55
N GLU A 95 -0.35 -22.19 -3.07
CA GLU A 95 -0.04 -23.57 -3.47
C GLU A 95 -0.92 -24.62 -2.81
N ARG A 96 -1.74 -24.25 -1.85
CA ARG A 96 -2.63 -25.18 -1.15
C ARG A 96 -3.93 -25.46 -1.95
#